data_cb1753e336c5beb9084775dbe44ea3cf
#
_entry.id   cb1753e336c5beb9084775dbe44ea3cf
#
_cell.length_a   1.000
_cell.length_b   1.000
_cell.length_c   1.000
_cell.angle_alpha   90.00
_cell.angle_beta   90.00
_cell.angle_gamma   90.00
#
_symmetry.space_group_name_H-M   'P 1'
#
loop_
_entity.id
_entity.type
_entity.pdbx_description
1 polymer ?
#
loop_
_entity_poly.entity_id
_entity_poly.type
_entity_poly.pdbx_seq_one_letter_code
_entity_poly.pdbx_strand_id
1 'polypeptide(L)'
;MIERLFETGALDVYLTPVTMKKSRPGTVLTALCAPDRVTDLSRVLFEESPTIGVRWTAYQRERLDREMVTLTTTYGAIPFKVSRLDGRVVTVTPEFDEVRRIARAKGLPVREARAEGRRLLP
;
A
#
# COMPACT_ATOMS: atom_id res chain seq x y z
N MET A 1 0.03 -1.75 18.39
CA MET A 1 1.32 -1.36 17.76
C MET A 1 1.18 -1.03 16.28
N ILE A 2 0.80 -1.94 15.37
CA ILE A 2 0.76 -1.66 13.92
C ILE A 2 -0.19 -0.50 13.58
N GLU A 3 -1.41 -0.49 14.10
CA GLU A 3 -2.36 0.60 13.92
C GLU A 3 -1.77 1.94 14.40
N ARG A 4 -1.16 1.96 15.58
CA ARG A 4 -0.52 3.15 16.13
C ARG A 4 0.65 3.67 15.29
N LEU A 5 1.40 2.78 14.64
CA LEU A 5 2.43 3.17 13.67
C LEU A 5 1.82 3.90 12.45
N PHE A 6 0.71 3.39 11.91
CA PHE A 6 -0.02 4.09 10.82
C PHE A 6 -0.57 5.43 11.26
N GLU A 7 -1.19 5.51 12.44
CA GLU A 7 -1.69 6.77 13.03
C GLU A 7 -0.57 7.79 13.24
N THR A 8 0.66 7.32 13.54
CA THR A 8 1.85 8.16 13.72
C THR A 8 2.51 8.57 12.39
N GLY A 9 2.03 8.03 11.26
CA GLY A 9 2.47 8.43 9.93
C GLY A 9 3.36 7.43 9.20
N ALA A 10 3.31 6.15 9.58
CA ALA A 10 3.90 5.12 8.76
C ALA A 10 3.20 5.04 7.40
N LEU A 11 3.99 4.94 6.33
CA LEU A 11 3.49 4.75 4.97
C LEU A 11 3.17 3.27 4.69
N ASP A 12 3.89 2.38 5.35
CA ASP A 12 3.68 0.94 5.30
C ASP A 12 4.29 0.27 6.55
N VAL A 13 3.71 -0.85 6.97
CA VAL A 13 4.20 -1.67 8.09
C VAL A 13 4.03 -3.13 7.73
N TYR A 14 5.11 -3.89 7.78
CA TYR A 14 5.06 -5.33 7.52
C TYR A 14 5.96 -6.14 8.43
N LEU A 15 5.63 -7.42 8.57
CA LEU A 15 6.33 -8.39 9.40
C LEU A 15 7.03 -9.42 8.52
N THR A 16 8.29 -9.69 8.80
CA THR A 16 9.07 -10.72 8.11
C THR A 16 9.50 -11.79 9.12
N PRO A 17 9.08 -13.05 8.95
CA PRO A 17 9.59 -14.13 9.78
C PRO A 17 11.07 -14.38 9.46
N VAL A 18 11.86 -14.58 10.52
CA VAL A 18 13.30 -14.81 10.40
C VAL A 18 13.76 -15.91 11.38
N THR A 19 14.88 -16.53 11.06
CA THR A 19 15.58 -17.39 12.01
C THR A 19 16.73 -16.61 12.64
N MET A 20 16.67 -16.46 13.94
CA MET A 20 17.69 -15.76 14.73
C MET A 20 18.81 -16.72 15.14
N LYS A 21 19.86 -16.16 15.79
CA LYS A 21 20.94 -16.96 16.41
C LYS A 21 20.39 -18.08 17.28
N LYS A 22 21.10 -19.20 17.32
CA LYS A 22 20.70 -20.43 18.03
C LYS A 22 19.40 -21.04 17.48
N SER A 23 19.13 -20.85 16.16
CA SER A 23 17.96 -21.39 15.44
C SER A 23 16.61 -21.01 16.06
N ARG A 24 16.52 -19.88 16.72
CA ARG A 24 15.26 -19.41 17.33
C ARG A 24 14.41 -18.68 16.27
N PRO A 25 13.10 -18.93 16.22
CA PRO A 25 12.22 -18.14 15.38
C PRO A 25 12.13 -16.70 15.89
N GLY A 26 12.00 -15.76 14.98
CA GLY A 26 11.82 -14.36 15.29
C GLY A 26 11.04 -13.65 14.21
N THR A 27 10.72 -12.39 14.44
CA THR A 27 10.01 -11.53 13.50
C THR A 27 10.72 -10.20 13.41
N VAL A 28 11.01 -9.77 12.19
CA VAL A 28 11.44 -8.40 11.92
C VAL A 28 10.21 -7.59 11.58
N LEU A 29 9.98 -6.52 12.32
CA LEU A 29 9.01 -5.50 11.98
C LEU A 29 9.72 -4.41 11.18
N THR A 30 9.19 -4.09 10.01
CA THR A 30 9.66 -2.98 9.18
C THR A 30 8.54 -1.95 9.04
N ALA A 31 8.86 -0.69 9.32
CA ALA A 31 7.98 0.43 9.08
C ALA A 31 8.64 1.39 8.08
N LEU A 32 7.92 1.74 7.01
CA LEU A 32 8.34 2.77 6.05
C LEU A 32 7.71 4.10 6.45
N CYS A 33 8.49 5.16 6.42
CA CYS A 33 8.00 6.50 6.74
C CYS A 33 8.78 7.59 6.00
N ALA A 34 8.28 8.81 6.05
CA ALA A 34 9.05 9.98 5.65
C ALA A 34 10.20 10.22 6.67
N PRO A 35 11.34 10.81 6.25
CA PRO A 35 12.51 10.97 7.10
C PRO A 35 12.25 11.74 8.41
N ASP A 36 11.35 12.70 8.37
CA ASP A 36 10.94 13.53 9.53
C ASP A 36 10.09 12.74 10.56
N ARG A 37 9.61 11.55 10.22
CA ARG A 37 8.80 10.68 11.08
C ARG A 37 9.58 9.57 11.81
N VAL A 38 10.85 9.40 11.50
CA VAL A 38 11.67 8.32 12.07
C VAL A 38 11.66 8.34 13.61
N THR A 39 11.80 9.52 14.20
CA THR A 39 11.83 9.67 15.66
C THR A 39 10.49 9.29 16.31
N ASP A 40 9.39 9.75 15.73
CA ASP A 40 8.05 9.48 16.26
C ASP A 40 7.71 7.99 16.18
N LEU A 41 8.00 7.35 15.02
CA LEU A 41 7.78 5.91 14.86
C LEU A 41 8.70 5.08 15.78
N SER A 42 9.95 5.49 15.95
CA SER A 42 10.88 4.82 16.87
C SER A 42 10.36 4.85 18.30
N ARG A 43 9.77 5.97 18.73
CA ARG A 43 9.14 6.07 20.04
C ARG A 43 7.99 5.07 20.21
N VAL A 44 7.10 4.97 19.21
CA VAL A 44 6.01 3.98 19.24
C VAL A 44 6.56 2.56 19.37
N LEU A 45 7.63 2.22 18.63
CA LEU A 45 8.25 0.90 18.72
C LEU A 45 8.83 0.61 20.11
N PHE A 46 9.46 1.59 20.76
CA PHE A 46 9.98 1.43 22.13
C PHE A 46 8.87 1.33 23.17
N GLU A 47 7.77 2.05 23.00
CA GLU A 47 6.64 2.03 23.93
C GLU A 47 5.79 0.76 23.82
N GLU A 48 5.61 0.24 22.61
CA GLU A 48 4.67 -0.84 22.29
C GLU A 48 5.32 -2.24 22.18
N SER A 49 6.64 -2.32 22.30
CA SER A 49 7.35 -3.59 22.18
C SER A 49 8.51 -3.69 23.18
N PRO A 50 9.02 -4.90 23.46
CA PRO A 50 10.19 -5.07 24.31
C PRO A 50 11.51 -4.76 23.58
N THR A 51 11.49 -4.17 22.39
CA THR A 51 12.73 -3.86 21.66
C THR A 51 13.52 -2.78 22.38
N ILE A 52 14.84 -2.95 22.39
CA ILE A 52 15.79 -1.98 22.98
C ILE A 52 16.58 -1.23 21.91
N GLY A 53 16.31 -1.51 20.64
CA GLY A 53 17.02 -0.87 19.52
C GLY A 53 16.24 -0.90 18.22
N VAL A 54 16.29 0.21 17.50
CA VAL A 54 15.74 0.36 16.15
C VAL A 54 16.89 0.71 15.23
N ARG A 55 16.90 0.09 14.05
CA ARG A 55 17.82 0.43 12.96
C ARG A 55 17.01 1.10 11.87
N TRP A 56 17.53 2.17 11.31
CA TRP A 56 16.90 2.84 10.18
C TRP A 56 17.91 3.13 9.09
N THR A 57 17.43 3.24 7.86
CA THR A 57 18.21 3.63 6.69
C THR A 57 17.32 4.39 5.72
N ALA A 58 17.91 5.30 4.95
CA ALA A 58 17.20 5.99 3.90
C ALA A 58 17.23 5.15 2.62
N TYR A 59 16.08 5.01 1.97
CA TYR A 59 15.94 4.39 0.65
C TYR A 59 15.65 5.44 -0.39
N GLN A 60 16.28 5.31 -1.54
CA GLN A 60 15.84 6.01 -2.74
C GLN A 60 14.69 5.23 -3.36
N ARG A 61 13.68 5.93 -3.85
CA ARG A 61 12.50 5.33 -4.47
C ARG A 61 12.09 6.10 -5.70
N GLU A 62 12.04 5.42 -6.82
CA GLU A 62 11.36 5.90 -8.01
C GLU A 62 9.89 5.49 -7.98
N ARG A 63 9.02 6.38 -8.39
CA ARG A 63 7.59 6.14 -8.46
C ARG A 63 7.06 6.62 -9.80
N LEU A 64 6.15 5.85 -10.38
CA LEU A 64 5.37 6.33 -11.51
C LEU A 64 4.45 7.48 -11.06
N ASP A 65 4.20 8.42 -11.96
CA ASP A 65 3.12 9.38 -11.79
C ASP A 65 1.80 8.64 -11.63
N ARG A 66 1.01 9.03 -10.63
CA ARG A 66 -0.22 8.35 -10.29
C ARG A 66 -1.34 9.33 -10.04
N GLU A 67 -2.45 9.10 -10.69
CA GLU A 67 -3.68 9.86 -10.54
C GLU A 67 -4.88 8.96 -10.28
N MET A 68 -5.93 9.52 -9.69
CA MET A 68 -7.23 8.87 -9.56
C MET A 68 -8.14 9.41 -10.68
N VAL A 69 -8.65 8.49 -11.50
CA VAL A 69 -9.55 8.83 -12.61
C VAL A 69 -10.84 8.03 -12.45
N THR A 70 -11.97 8.70 -12.40
CA THR A 70 -13.27 8.03 -12.39
C THR A 70 -13.72 7.77 -13.81
N LEU A 71 -13.89 6.50 -14.17
CA LEU A 71 -14.36 6.07 -15.48
C LEU A 71 -15.79 5.56 -15.39
N THR A 72 -16.59 5.93 -16.38
CA THR A 72 -17.93 5.36 -16.56
C THR A 72 -17.80 4.01 -17.26
N THR A 73 -18.05 2.95 -16.51
CA THR A 73 -17.99 1.57 -17.00
C THR A 73 -19.41 1.04 -17.23
N THR A 74 -19.54 -0.15 -17.84
CA THR A 74 -20.83 -0.86 -17.97
C THR A 74 -21.47 -1.17 -16.61
N TYR A 75 -20.69 -1.12 -15.53
CA TYR A 75 -21.14 -1.37 -14.16
C TYR A 75 -21.43 -0.10 -13.36
N GLY A 76 -21.18 1.08 -13.96
CA GLY A 76 -21.31 2.38 -13.34
C GLY A 76 -19.97 3.12 -13.23
N ALA A 77 -19.97 4.23 -12.53
CA ALA A 77 -18.76 5.00 -12.29
C ALA A 77 -17.83 4.29 -11.31
N ILE A 78 -16.61 3.98 -11.74
CA ILE A 78 -15.60 3.30 -10.92
C ILE A 78 -14.34 4.16 -10.89
N PRO A 79 -13.78 4.48 -9.70
CA PRO A 79 -12.48 5.13 -9.60
C PRO A 79 -11.36 4.12 -9.90
N PHE A 80 -10.41 4.56 -10.72
CA PHE A 80 -9.21 3.82 -11.09
C PHE A 80 -7.96 4.57 -10.66
N LYS A 81 -6.99 3.85 -10.15
CA LYS A 81 -5.60 4.31 -10.00
C LYS A 81 -4.90 4.12 -11.34
N VAL A 82 -4.54 5.20 -11.98
CA VAL A 82 -3.83 5.23 -13.26
C VAL A 82 -2.38 5.61 -12.99
N SER A 83 -1.44 4.79 -13.42
CA SER A 83 -0.02 5.11 -13.34
C SER A 83 0.56 5.36 -14.73
N ARG A 84 1.42 6.37 -14.82
CA ARG A 84 2.04 6.78 -16.08
C ARG A 84 3.56 6.77 -15.99
N LEU A 85 4.18 6.43 -17.09
CA LEU A 85 5.61 6.58 -17.34
C LEU A 85 5.78 7.45 -18.59
N ASP A 86 6.42 8.59 -18.45
CA ASP A 86 6.64 9.55 -19.55
C ASP A 86 5.30 9.91 -20.28
N GLY A 87 4.24 10.14 -19.49
CA GLY A 87 2.91 10.46 -19.99
C GLY A 87 2.09 9.25 -20.51
N ARG A 88 2.71 8.12 -20.76
CA ARG A 88 2.06 6.90 -21.24
C ARG A 88 1.45 6.10 -20.07
N VAL A 89 0.21 5.65 -20.22
CA VAL A 89 -0.45 4.77 -19.25
C VAL A 89 0.25 3.42 -19.20
N VAL A 90 0.72 3.04 -18.00
CA VAL A 90 1.38 1.75 -17.76
C VAL A 90 0.46 0.81 -17.00
N THR A 91 -0.22 1.32 -15.96
CA THR A 91 -1.16 0.50 -15.19
C THR A 91 -2.48 1.23 -14.97
N VAL A 92 -3.55 0.44 -15.01
CA VAL A 92 -4.91 0.86 -14.66
C VAL A 92 -5.45 -0.15 -13.67
N THR A 93 -5.73 0.30 -12.46
CA THR A 93 -6.20 -0.58 -11.37
C THR A 93 -7.42 0.04 -10.72
N PRO A 94 -8.57 -0.64 -10.71
CA PRO A 94 -9.75 -0.12 -10.03
C PRO A 94 -9.51 -0.03 -8.53
N GLU A 95 -10.16 0.93 -7.87
CA GLU A 95 -10.13 1.03 -6.42
C GLU A 95 -10.84 -0.18 -5.81
N PHE A 96 -10.13 -0.92 -4.97
CA PHE A 96 -10.56 -2.24 -4.50
C PHE A 96 -11.88 -2.18 -3.71
N ASP A 97 -12.03 -1.23 -2.81
CA ASP A 97 -13.23 -1.14 -1.96
C ASP A 97 -14.47 -0.82 -2.78
N GLU A 98 -14.33 0.05 -3.79
CA GLU A 98 -15.45 0.39 -4.68
C GLU A 98 -15.84 -0.79 -5.57
N VAL A 99 -14.86 -1.48 -6.14
CA VAL A 99 -15.14 -2.70 -6.92
C VAL A 99 -15.77 -3.78 -6.06
N ARG A 100 -15.31 -3.94 -4.82
CA ARG A 100 -15.89 -4.90 -3.88
C ARG A 100 -17.35 -4.56 -3.56
N ARG A 101 -17.66 -3.27 -3.39
CA ARG A 101 -19.03 -2.79 -3.19
C ARG A 101 -19.92 -3.12 -4.40
N ILE A 102 -19.45 -2.80 -5.61
CA ILE A 102 -20.16 -3.06 -6.86
C ILE A 102 -20.27 -4.57 -7.12
N ALA A 103 -19.21 -5.31 -6.88
CA ALA A 103 -19.20 -6.79 -7.03
C ALA A 103 -20.27 -7.45 -6.17
N ARG A 104 -20.41 -7.03 -4.91
CA ARG A 104 -21.48 -7.53 -4.01
C ARG A 104 -22.88 -7.16 -4.49
N ALA A 105 -23.04 -5.95 -5.06
CA ALA A 105 -24.34 -5.45 -5.50
C ALA A 105 -24.79 -6.05 -6.86
N LYS A 106 -23.84 -6.36 -7.76
CA LYS A 106 -24.12 -6.70 -9.16
C LYS A 106 -23.45 -8.01 -9.64
N GLY A 107 -22.73 -8.71 -8.77
CA GLY A 107 -22.03 -9.95 -9.14
C GLY A 107 -20.85 -9.77 -10.10
N LEU A 108 -20.18 -8.59 -10.05
CA LEU A 108 -19.07 -8.26 -10.93
C LEU A 108 -17.74 -8.86 -10.44
N PRO A 109 -17.02 -9.67 -11.23
CA PRO A 109 -15.66 -10.05 -10.93
C PRO A 109 -14.69 -8.88 -11.04
N VAL A 110 -13.80 -8.71 -10.04
CA VAL A 110 -12.77 -7.64 -10.02
C VAL A 110 -11.91 -7.60 -11.29
N ARG A 111 -11.62 -8.77 -11.87
CA ARG A 111 -10.84 -8.90 -13.11
C ARG A 111 -11.51 -8.21 -14.31
N GLU A 112 -12.84 -8.24 -14.37
CA GLU A 112 -13.59 -7.62 -15.47
C GLU A 112 -13.57 -6.10 -15.38
N ALA A 113 -13.74 -5.54 -14.16
CA ALA A 113 -13.60 -4.11 -13.93
C ALA A 113 -12.21 -3.59 -14.34
N ARG A 114 -11.16 -4.38 -14.04
CA ARG A 114 -9.78 -4.05 -14.43
C ARG A 114 -9.58 -4.08 -15.95
N ALA A 115 -10.13 -5.08 -16.62
CA ALA A 115 -10.05 -5.21 -18.10
C ALA A 115 -10.78 -4.06 -18.79
N GLU A 116 -11.93 -3.67 -18.28
CA GLU A 116 -12.72 -2.56 -18.83
C GLU A 116 -12.00 -1.22 -18.64
N GLY A 117 -11.44 -0.95 -17.47
CA GLY A 117 -10.66 0.27 -17.23
C GLY A 117 -9.47 0.41 -18.18
N ARG A 118 -8.81 -0.69 -18.51
CA ARG A 118 -7.72 -0.70 -19.48
C ARG A 118 -8.15 -0.41 -20.91
N ARG A 119 -9.38 -0.76 -21.29
CA ARG A 119 -9.94 -0.44 -22.61
C ARG A 119 -10.36 1.02 -22.75
N LEU A 120 -10.74 1.64 -21.65
CA LEU A 120 -11.22 3.02 -21.61
C LEU A 120 -10.09 4.06 -21.51
N LEU A 121 -8.90 3.62 -21.13
CA LEU A 121 -7.70 4.48 -21.04
C LEU A 121 -6.64 3.96 -22.01
N PRO A 122 -6.41 4.64 -23.12
CA PRO A 122 -5.40 4.28 -24.11
C PRO A 122 -3.96 4.42 -23.61
#